data_c0c1ecf97d2719987025f19bd7261930
#
_entry.id   c0c1ecf97d2719987025f19bd7261930
#
_cell.length_a   1.000
_cell.length_b   1.000
_cell.length_c   1.000
_cell.angle_alpha   90.00
_cell.angle_beta   90.00
_cell.angle_gamma   90.00
#
_symmetry.space_group_name_H-M   'P 1'
#
loop_
_entity.id
_entity.type
_entity.pdbx_description
1 polymer ?
#
loop_
_entity_poly.entity_id
_entity_poly.type
_entity_poly.pdbx_seq_one_letter_code
_entity_poly.pdbx_strand_id
1 'polypeptide(L)'
;MTLSGIGLYFYLKQLLQNEIEEELFSNKDRVEHLLEQNPNLLGVPPIMMAEKTEKPHKNILVDTLIYDPLQDEIELFRQLSGTKNINGQEYKVTVRSMVIESEDILSTIVFMFLMVIFLAFIFLFYLNKSRNKKLWKPFFSNLERLKKFSLKADSPL
;
A
#
# COMPACT_ATOMS: atom_id res chain seq x y z
N MET A 1 -4.34 2.42 -19.00
CA MET A 1 -4.24 3.00 -17.65
C MET A 1 -4.61 2.05 -16.52
N THR A 2 -5.63 1.23 -16.65
CA THR A 2 -6.01 0.23 -15.63
C THR A 2 -4.92 -0.82 -15.36
N LEU A 3 -4.24 -1.30 -16.39
CA LEU A 3 -3.13 -2.26 -16.27
C LEU A 3 -1.94 -1.72 -15.44
N SER A 4 -1.62 -0.45 -15.58
CA SER A 4 -0.54 0.20 -14.80
C SER A 4 -0.89 0.30 -13.31
N GLY A 5 -2.15 0.58 -12.96
CA GLY A 5 -2.61 0.61 -11.58
C GLY A 5 -2.58 -0.77 -10.92
N ILE A 6 -2.99 -1.80 -11.66
CA ILE A 6 -2.95 -3.19 -11.18
C ILE A 6 -1.50 -3.63 -10.96
N GLY A 7 -0.60 -3.33 -11.90
CA GLY A 7 0.83 -3.64 -11.77
C GLY A 7 1.46 -2.95 -10.56
N LEU A 8 1.13 -1.67 -10.35
CA LEU A 8 1.60 -0.91 -9.19
C LEU A 8 1.09 -1.50 -7.87
N TYR A 9 -0.19 -1.91 -7.81
CA TYR A 9 -0.76 -2.56 -6.63
C TYR A 9 0.01 -3.82 -6.26
N PHE A 10 0.22 -4.73 -7.21
CA PHE A 10 0.96 -5.97 -6.94
C PHE A 10 2.42 -5.72 -6.55
N TYR A 11 3.07 -4.74 -7.20
CA TYR A 11 4.44 -4.35 -6.86
C TYR A 11 4.54 -3.81 -5.43
N LEU A 12 3.64 -2.89 -5.04
CA LEU A 12 3.62 -2.34 -3.68
C LEU A 12 3.26 -3.40 -2.64
N LYS A 13 2.32 -4.30 -2.94
CA LYS A 13 1.98 -5.41 -2.05
C LYS A 13 3.19 -6.32 -1.79
N GLN A 14 3.93 -6.66 -2.83
CA GLN A 14 5.14 -7.48 -2.69
C GLN A 14 6.25 -6.74 -1.93
N LEU A 15 6.42 -5.44 -2.19
CA LEU A 15 7.39 -4.62 -1.47
C LEU A 15 7.10 -4.58 0.03
N LEU A 16 5.84 -4.34 0.42
CA LEU A 16 5.41 -4.32 1.81
C LEU A 16 5.57 -5.69 2.49
N GLN A 17 5.26 -6.78 1.79
CA GLN A 17 5.46 -8.13 2.34
C GLN A 17 6.93 -8.40 2.62
N ASN A 18 7.82 -8.03 1.72
CA ASN A 18 9.27 -8.18 1.92
C ASN A 18 9.76 -7.32 3.10
N GLU A 19 9.27 -6.09 3.23
CA GLU A 19 9.60 -5.19 4.34
C GLU A 19 9.20 -5.78 5.69
N ILE A 20 7.97 -6.34 5.79
CA ILE A 20 7.49 -7.02 7.00
C ILE A 20 8.38 -8.22 7.33
N GLU A 21 8.79 -9.00 6.35
CA GLU A 21 9.68 -10.14 6.57
C GLU A 21 11.05 -9.69 7.08
N GLU A 22 11.65 -8.69 6.47
CA GLU A 22 12.94 -8.12 6.92
C GLU A 22 12.84 -7.57 8.34
N GLU A 23 11.75 -6.87 8.66
CA GLU A 23 11.48 -6.38 10.01
C GLU A 23 11.37 -7.53 11.02
N LEU A 24 10.64 -8.60 10.69
CA LEU A 24 10.51 -9.78 11.56
C LEU A 24 11.85 -10.45 11.83
N PHE A 25 12.70 -10.62 10.82
CA PHE A 25 14.05 -11.16 11.01
C PHE A 25 14.89 -10.24 11.90
N SER A 26 14.89 -8.94 11.65
CA SER A 26 15.60 -7.95 12.46
C SER A 26 15.12 -7.94 13.92
N ASN A 27 13.79 -7.99 14.13
CA ASN A 27 13.23 -8.03 15.48
C ASN A 27 13.57 -9.33 16.21
N LYS A 28 13.55 -10.47 15.50
CA LYS A 28 13.98 -11.75 16.06
C LYS A 28 15.44 -11.68 16.53
N ASP A 29 16.34 -11.17 15.69
CA ASP A 29 17.76 -11.03 16.04
C ASP A 29 17.96 -10.11 17.25
N ARG A 30 17.20 -9.03 17.33
CA ARG A 30 17.22 -8.12 18.52
C ARG A 30 16.78 -8.83 19.79
N VAL A 31 15.69 -9.62 19.73
CA VAL A 31 15.20 -10.39 20.88
C VAL A 31 16.23 -11.44 21.29
N GLU A 32 16.85 -12.15 20.34
CA GLU A 32 17.92 -13.10 20.60
C GLU A 32 19.11 -12.45 21.32
N HIS A 33 19.52 -11.26 20.85
CA HIS A 33 20.62 -10.51 21.49
C HIS A 33 20.24 -10.02 22.90
N LEU A 34 19.01 -9.59 23.13
CA LEU A 34 18.52 -9.24 24.46
C LEU A 34 18.49 -10.42 25.41
N LEU A 35 18.09 -11.61 24.91
CA LEU A 35 18.12 -12.86 25.68
C LEU A 35 19.55 -13.28 26.08
N GLU A 36 20.54 -13.03 25.23
CA GLU A 36 21.96 -13.28 25.57
C GLU A 36 22.41 -12.41 26.76
N GLN A 37 21.87 -11.19 26.88
CA GLN A 37 22.17 -10.28 28.00
C GLN A 37 21.31 -10.58 29.22
N ASN A 38 20.04 -10.98 29.03
CA ASN A 38 19.10 -11.27 30.10
C ASN A 38 18.23 -12.50 29.78
N PRO A 39 18.63 -13.71 30.18
CA PRO A 39 17.91 -14.96 29.90
C PRO A 39 16.52 -15.06 30.50
N ASN A 40 16.12 -14.16 31.39
CA ASN A 40 14.79 -14.13 32.01
C ASN A 40 13.79 -13.22 31.27
N LEU A 41 14.18 -12.66 30.13
CA LEU A 41 13.29 -11.85 29.31
C LEU A 41 12.20 -12.74 28.71
N LEU A 42 10.94 -12.53 29.11
CA LEU A 42 9.78 -13.29 28.61
C LEU A 42 9.16 -12.69 27.33
N GLY A 43 9.55 -11.45 26.97
CA GLY A 43 8.98 -10.72 25.86
C GLY A 43 7.71 -9.93 26.21
N VAL A 44 7.06 -9.40 25.19
CA VAL A 44 5.82 -8.60 25.28
C VAL A 44 4.75 -9.27 24.38
N PRO A 45 3.88 -10.13 24.94
CA PRO A 45 2.78 -10.71 24.16
C PRO A 45 1.79 -9.64 23.67
N PRO A 46 1.18 -9.81 22.50
CA PRO A 46 1.32 -10.92 21.55
C PRO A 46 2.49 -10.74 20.54
N ILE A 47 3.21 -9.61 20.56
CA ILE A 47 4.17 -9.20 19.54
C ILE A 47 5.49 -9.98 19.63
N MET A 48 6.03 -10.15 20.82
CA MET A 48 7.30 -10.84 21.06
C MET A 48 7.17 -11.82 22.22
N MET A 49 7.66 -13.05 22.01
CA MET A 49 7.64 -14.09 23.03
C MET A 49 8.95 -14.88 22.97
N ALA A 50 9.48 -15.22 24.15
CA ALA A 50 10.63 -16.08 24.30
C ALA A 50 10.32 -17.16 25.32
N GLU A 51 10.45 -18.41 24.93
CA GLU A 51 10.14 -19.59 25.74
C GLU A 51 11.32 -20.57 25.72
N LYS A 52 11.63 -21.17 26.88
CA LYS A 52 12.62 -22.26 26.91
C LYS A 52 12.03 -23.49 26.22
N THR A 53 12.83 -24.12 25.37
CA THR A 53 12.43 -25.33 24.64
C THR A 53 13.55 -26.37 24.69
N GLU A 54 13.18 -27.62 24.55
CA GLU A 54 14.15 -28.72 24.45
C GLU A 54 14.40 -29.14 22.99
N LYS A 55 13.57 -28.67 22.07
CA LYS A 55 13.62 -29.08 20.67
C LYS A 55 14.06 -27.93 19.78
N PRO A 56 15.16 -28.05 19.03
CA PRO A 56 15.53 -27.06 18.04
C PRO A 56 14.54 -27.10 16.85
N HIS A 57 14.10 -25.92 16.42
CA HIS A 57 13.25 -25.74 15.23
C HIS A 57 13.91 -24.76 14.29
N LYS A 58 13.79 -25.02 12.99
CA LYS A 58 14.18 -24.04 11.97
C LYS A 58 13.25 -22.82 12.01
N ASN A 59 13.71 -21.72 11.44
CA ASN A 59 12.86 -20.54 11.25
C ASN A 59 11.64 -20.90 10.41
N ILE A 60 10.46 -20.61 10.91
CA ILE A 60 9.18 -20.84 10.26
C ILE A 60 8.45 -19.51 10.21
N LEU A 61 8.05 -19.10 9.00
CA LEU A 61 7.26 -17.93 8.75
C LEU A 61 5.83 -18.37 8.39
N VAL A 62 4.84 -17.92 9.16
CA VAL A 62 3.42 -18.28 8.96
C VAL A 62 2.52 -17.09 9.25
N ASP A 63 1.39 -17.03 8.56
CA ASP A 63 0.32 -16.11 8.89
C ASP A 63 -0.63 -16.79 9.87
N THR A 64 -0.98 -16.11 10.97
CA THR A 64 -1.80 -16.66 12.05
C THR A 64 -2.78 -15.62 12.58
N LEU A 65 -4.00 -16.07 12.88
CA LEU A 65 -5.01 -15.24 13.54
C LEU A 65 -4.81 -15.30 15.05
N ILE A 66 -4.67 -14.14 15.67
CA ILE A 66 -4.45 -14.01 17.11
C ILE A 66 -5.43 -12.98 17.66
N TYR A 67 -6.03 -13.31 18.79
CA TYR A 67 -6.82 -12.37 19.55
C TYR A 67 -5.91 -11.36 20.26
N ASP A 68 -6.12 -10.07 19.97
CA ASP A 68 -5.47 -8.98 20.69
C ASP A 68 -6.38 -8.48 21.82
N PRO A 69 -6.01 -8.74 23.08
CA PRO A 69 -6.82 -8.33 24.23
C PRO A 69 -6.88 -6.81 24.44
N LEU A 70 -6.00 -6.03 23.80
CA LEU A 70 -6.00 -4.57 23.92
C LEU A 70 -7.00 -3.92 22.96
N GLN A 71 -7.22 -4.53 21.81
CA GLN A 71 -8.16 -4.04 20.79
C GLN A 71 -9.49 -4.81 20.82
N ASP A 72 -9.56 -5.92 21.56
CA ASP A 72 -10.73 -6.84 21.65
C ASP A 72 -11.14 -7.42 20.28
N GLU A 73 -10.16 -7.64 19.40
CA GLU A 73 -10.36 -8.11 18.03
C GLU A 73 -9.42 -9.26 17.68
N ILE A 74 -9.82 -10.08 16.70
CA ILE A 74 -8.97 -11.13 16.12
C ILE A 74 -8.29 -10.55 14.88
N GLU A 75 -6.96 -10.49 14.91
CA GLU A 75 -6.18 -9.88 13.87
C GLU A 75 -5.24 -10.90 13.19
N LEU A 76 -4.92 -10.61 11.95
CA LEU A 76 -3.98 -11.40 11.15
C LEU A 76 -2.56 -10.91 11.41
N PHE A 77 -1.74 -11.80 12.02
CA PHE A 77 -0.32 -11.55 12.24
C PHE A 77 0.53 -12.43 11.33
N ARG A 78 1.56 -11.87 10.77
CA ARG A 78 2.68 -12.61 10.21
C ARG A 78 3.66 -12.93 11.33
N GLN A 79 3.91 -14.21 11.56
CA GLN A 79 4.71 -14.72 12.66
C GLN A 79 5.99 -15.37 12.14
N LEU A 80 7.13 -14.98 12.69
CA LEU A 80 8.39 -15.65 12.53
C LEU A 80 8.77 -16.33 13.85
N SER A 81 8.96 -17.65 13.82
CA SER A 81 9.40 -18.42 14.99
C SER A 81 10.67 -19.21 14.65
N GLY A 82 11.57 -19.30 15.60
CA GLY A 82 12.78 -20.11 15.45
C GLY A 82 13.43 -20.32 16.80
N THR A 83 14.44 -21.20 16.88
CA THR A 83 15.18 -21.46 18.10
C THR A 83 16.59 -20.93 18.02
N LYS A 84 17.09 -20.50 19.17
CA LYS A 84 18.47 -20.07 19.39
C LYS A 84 19.02 -20.74 20.65
N ASN A 85 20.23 -21.24 20.56
CA ASN A 85 20.95 -21.71 21.72
C ASN A 85 21.66 -20.54 22.41
N ILE A 86 21.33 -20.33 23.68
CA ILE A 86 21.89 -19.25 24.50
C ILE A 86 22.40 -19.91 25.80
N ASN A 87 23.70 -19.86 26.00
CA ASN A 87 24.38 -20.43 27.18
C ASN A 87 24.01 -21.91 27.46
N GLY A 88 23.86 -22.71 26.39
CA GLY A 88 23.52 -24.13 26.52
C GLY A 88 22.03 -24.46 26.70
N GLN A 89 21.17 -23.43 26.70
CA GLN A 89 19.71 -23.59 26.75
C GLN A 89 19.10 -23.16 25.43
N GLU A 90 18.19 -23.96 24.88
CA GLU A 90 17.41 -23.62 23.68
C GLU A 90 16.25 -22.72 24.05
N TYR A 91 16.15 -21.60 23.33
CA TYR A 91 15.01 -20.66 23.43
C TYR A 91 14.27 -20.61 22.12
N LYS A 92 12.96 -20.80 22.17
CA LYS A 92 12.06 -20.52 21.06
C LYS A 92 11.70 -19.04 21.09
N VAL A 93 12.16 -18.29 20.10
CA VAL A 93 11.83 -16.90 19.91
C VAL A 93 10.73 -16.80 18.86
N THR A 94 9.66 -16.09 19.19
CA THR A 94 8.55 -15.82 18.29
C THR A 94 8.34 -14.32 18.22
N VAL A 95 8.36 -13.77 17.02
CA VAL A 95 8.05 -12.36 16.73
C VAL A 95 6.92 -12.29 15.74
N ARG A 96 6.08 -11.25 15.89
CA ARG A 96 4.88 -11.06 15.09
C ARG A 96 4.75 -9.63 14.64
N SER A 97 4.23 -9.42 13.43
CA SER A 97 3.85 -8.13 12.88
C SER A 97 2.44 -8.22 12.31
N MET A 98 1.66 -7.17 12.48
CA MET A 98 0.29 -7.10 11.96
C MET A 98 0.32 -6.97 10.44
N VAL A 99 -0.44 -7.81 9.76
CA VAL A 99 -0.54 -7.79 8.29
C VAL A 99 -1.59 -6.77 7.83
N ILE A 100 -2.63 -6.55 8.62
CA ILE A 100 -3.80 -5.71 8.25
C ILE A 100 -3.42 -4.23 8.14
N GLU A 101 -2.61 -3.70 9.05
CA GLU A 101 -2.15 -2.31 8.96
C GLU A 101 -1.43 -2.00 7.65
N SER A 102 -0.68 -2.97 7.14
CA SER A 102 0.03 -2.84 5.85
C SER A 102 -0.93 -2.83 4.66
N GLU A 103 -2.02 -3.60 4.70
CA GLU A 103 -3.03 -3.62 3.64
C GLU A 103 -3.89 -2.36 3.63
N ASP A 104 -4.21 -1.81 4.79
CA ASP A 104 -4.97 -0.55 4.92
C ASP A 104 -4.14 0.65 4.45
N ILE A 105 -2.87 0.71 4.80
CA ILE A 105 -1.94 1.73 4.31
C ILE A 105 -1.82 1.65 2.78
N LEU A 106 -1.65 0.44 2.24
CA LEU A 106 -1.55 0.23 0.81
C LEU A 106 -2.82 0.65 0.07
N SER A 107 -3.99 0.24 0.58
CA SER A 107 -5.30 0.62 0.04
C SER A 107 -5.48 2.14 0.01
N THR A 108 -5.11 2.82 1.09
CA THR A 108 -5.16 4.28 1.21
C THR A 108 -4.26 4.96 0.19
N ILE A 109 -3.02 4.50 0.01
CA ILE A 109 -2.08 5.04 -0.98
C ILE A 109 -2.62 4.88 -2.40
N VAL A 110 -3.13 3.69 -2.74
CA VAL A 110 -3.70 3.42 -4.07
C VAL A 110 -4.93 4.30 -4.32
N PHE A 111 -5.81 4.44 -3.34
CA PHE A 111 -6.99 5.31 -3.44
C PHE A 111 -6.61 6.78 -3.65
N MET A 112 -5.66 7.31 -2.87
CA MET A 112 -5.14 8.67 -3.03
C MET A 112 -4.56 8.89 -4.42
N PHE A 113 -3.78 7.94 -4.94
CA PHE A 113 -3.20 8.02 -6.28
C PHE A 113 -4.27 8.05 -7.37
N LEU A 114 -5.31 7.20 -7.27
CA LEU A 114 -6.44 7.20 -8.20
C LEU A 114 -7.23 8.50 -8.14
N MET A 115 -7.42 9.08 -6.96
CA MET A 115 -8.09 10.36 -6.78
C MET A 115 -7.32 11.51 -7.45
N VAL A 116 -6.00 11.55 -7.31
CA VAL A 116 -5.14 12.55 -7.99
C VAL A 116 -5.24 12.43 -9.50
N ILE A 117 -5.19 11.21 -10.05
CA ILE A 117 -5.36 10.98 -11.48
C ILE A 117 -6.74 11.46 -11.94
N PHE A 118 -7.80 11.15 -11.22
CA PHE A 118 -9.16 11.57 -11.56
C PHE A 118 -9.31 13.10 -11.59
N LEU A 119 -8.75 13.80 -10.60
CA LEU A 119 -8.73 15.25 -10.56
C LEU A 119 -7.94 15.84 -11.74
N ALA A 120 -6.81 15.24 -12.11
CA ALA A 120 -6.03 15.66 -13.26
C ALA A 120 -6.83 15.52 -14.57
N PHE A 121 -7.59 14.43 -14.74
CA PHE A 121 -8.49 14.27 -15.89
C PHE A 121 -9.58 15.33 -15.96
N ILE A 122 -10.22 15.62 -14.83
CA ILE A 122 -11.22 16.70 -14.74
C ILE A 122 -10.58 18.03 -15.16
N PHE A 123 -9.41 18.35 -14.63
CA PHE A 123 -8.70 19.58 -14.95
C PHE A 123 -8.36 19.67 -16.44
N LEU A 124 -7.81 18.61 -17.03
CA LEU A 124 -7.54 18.54 -18.46
C LEU A 124 -8.79 18.66 -19.31
N PHE A 125 -9.90 18.07 -18.89
CA PHE A 125 -11.17 18.20 -19.58
C PHE A 125 -11.66 19.67 -19.61
N TYR A 126 -11.58 20.38 -18.47
CA TYR A 126 -11.93 21.79 -18.40
C TYR A 126 -11.03 22.66 -19.26
N LEU A 127 -9.71 22.41 -19.26
CA LEU A 127 -8.76 23.13 -20.10
C LEU A 127 -9.08 22.90 -21.59
N ASN A 128 -9.31 21.67 -22.02
CA ASN A 128 -9.67 21.35 -23.40
C ASN A 128 -11.00 22.02 -23.80
N LYS A 129 -12.03 21.97 -22.96
CA LYS A 129 -13.31 22.63 -23.22
C LYS A 129 -13.17 24.14 -23.38
N SER A 130 -12.36 24.77 -22.53
CA SER A 130 -12.09 26.21 -22.58
C SER A 130 -11.32 26.62 -23.86
N ARG A 131 -10.30 25.85 -24.22
CA ARG A 131 -9.50 26.09 -25.44
C ARG A 131 -10.32 25.84 -26.71
N ASN A 132 -11.14 24.80 -26.75
CA ASN A 132 -11.98 24.45 -27.89
C ASN A 132 -12.97 25.56 -28.20
N LYS A 133 -13.61 26.17 -27.18
CA LYS A 133 -14.51 27.32 -27.38
C LYS A 133 -13.80 28.52 -28.04
N LYS A 134 -12.55 28.79 -27.67
CA LYS A 134 -11.76 29.89 -28.25
C LYS A 134 -11.36 29.61 -29.71
N LEU A 135 -11.06 28.36 -30.06
CA LEU A 135 -10.65 27.98 -31.41
C LEU A 135 -11.81 27.97 -32.41
N TRP A 136 -13.02 27.56 -31.96
CA TRP A 136 -14.19 27.47 -32.83
C TRP A 136 -14.95 28.79 -32.99
N LYS A 137 -14.78 29.75 -32.08
CA LYS A 137 -15.46 31.05 -32.14
C LYS A 137 -15.16 31.83 -33.43
N PRO A 138 -13.90 31.98 -33.90
CA PRO A 138 -13.61 32.65 -35.16
C PRO A 138 -14.14 31.87 -36.38
N PHE A 139 -14.17 30.55 -36.35
CA PHE A 139 -14.72 29.73 -37.42
C PHE A 139 -16.22 29.97 -37.63
N PHE A 140 -17.01 29.90 -36.56
CA PHE A 140 -18.45 30.18 -36.64
C PHE A 140 -18.76 31.64 -37.03
N SER A 141 -17.97 32.59 -36.56
CA SER A 141 -18.11 34.01 -36.93
C SER A 141 -17.83 34.23 -38.44
N ASN A 142 -16.85 33.56 -38.99
CA ASN A 142 -16.55 33.64 -40.43
C ASN A 142 -17.61 32.94 -41.28
N LEU A 143 -18.17 31.83 -40.79
CA LEU A 143 -19.26 31.12 -41.47
C LEU A 143 -20.53 31.99 -41.52
N GLU A 144 -20.83 32.69 -40.44
CA GLU A 144 -22.00 33.61 -40.35
C GLU A 144 -21.83 34.81 -41.29
N ARG A 145 -20.59 35.33 -41.44
CA ARG A 145 -20.29 36.39 -42.41
C ARG A 145 -20.44 35.90 -43.85
N LEU A 146 -19.95 34.71 -44.18
CA LEU A 146 -20.13 34.15 -45.52
C LEU A 146 -21.62 33.90 -45.84
N LYS A 147 -22.41 33.42 -44.90
CA LYS A 147 -23.86 33.25 -45.08
C LYS A 147 -24.56 34.55 -45.34
N LYS A 148 -24.20 35.63 -44.63
CA LYS A 148 -24.76 37.00 -44.89
C LYS A 148 -24.36 37.55 -46.25
N PHE A 149 -23.16 37.24 -46.74
CA PHE A 149 -22.71 37.65 -48.07
C PHE A 149 -23.48 36.91 -49.17
N SER A 150 -23.67 35.59 -49.02
CA SER A 150 -24.45 34.77 -49.97
C SER A 150 -25.90 35.24 -50.09
N LEU A 151 -26.53 35.49 -48.94
CA LEU A 151 -27.92 36.00 -48.95
C LEU A 151 -28.10 37.39 -49.52
N LYS A 152 -27.03 38.21 -49.54
CA LYS A 152 -27.05 39.54 -50.14
C LYS A 152 -26.79 39.54 -51.66
N ALA A 153 -26.11 38.48 -52.16
CA ALA A 153 -25.85 38.26 -53.57
C ALA A 153 -27.08 37.69 -54.32
N ASP A 154 -28.00 37.04 -53.64
CA ASP A 154 -29.22 36.45 -54.20
C ASP A 154 -30.46 37.37 -54.12
N SER A 155 -30.30 38.64 -53.78
CA SER A 155 -31.38 39.64 -53.85
C SER A 155 -31.47 40.17 -55.27
N PRO A 156 -32.49 39.81 -56.08
CA PRO A 156 -32.67 40.41 -57.40
C PRO A 156 -33.05 41.88 -57.24
N LEU A 157 -32.49 42.73 -58.18
CA LEU A 157 -32.87 44.14 -58.38
C LEU A 157 -34.31 44.27 -58.75
#